data_0fed75ddddfda564d38ce32e3ea73a1d
#
_entry.id   0fed75ddddfda564d38ce32e3ea73a1d
#
_cell.length_a   1.000
_cell.length_b   1.000
_cell.length_c   1.000
_cell.angle_alpha   90.00
_cell.angle_beta   90.00
_cell.angle_gamma   90.00
#
_symmetry.space_group_name_H-M   'P 1'
#
loop_
_entity.id
_entity.type
_entity.pdbx_description
1 polymer ?
#
loop_
_entity_poly.entity_id
_entity_poly.type
_entity_poly.pdbx_seq_one_letter_code
_entity_poly.pdbx_strand_id
1 'polypeptide(L)'
;MNQERSIDLNCDLGEAATPEQLDVEARIMAYVTSVNIACGVHAGDAAVMRSTVQLARQHDLAIGAHPGLPDRDSGGRREQPLSRSFVRDLILAQVGELMAISQAEGLRLSHVKPHGALYNMSARDSALADAIAEAVAHIDPRLILVGLAG
;
A
#
# COMPACT_ATOMS: atom_id res chain seq x y z
N MET A 1 -15.68 31.98 4.33
CA MET A 1 -14.37 31.36 4.58
C MET A 1 -14.04 30.54 3.34
N ASN A 2 -13.02 30.95 2.57
CA ASN A 2 -12.54 30.14 1.45
C ASN A 2 -11.95 28.85 2.03
N GLN A 3 -12.57 27.71 1.79
CA GLN A 3 -11.91 26.43 2.00
C GLN A 3 -10.75 26.36 0.99
N GLU A 4 -9.54 26.39 1.49
CA GLU A 4 -8.37 26.08 0.64
C GLU A 4 -8.57 24.66 0.10
N ARG A 5 -8.63 24.55 -1.21
CA ARG A 5 -8.69 23.25 -1.87
C ARG A 5 -7.29 22.66 -1.86
N SER A 6 -7.08 21.56 -1.15
CA SER A 6 -5.85 20.78 -1.19
C SER A 6 -6.05 19.54 -2.04
N ILE A 7 -4.98 19.08 -2.65
CA ILE A 7 -4.94 17.81 -3.39
C ILE A 7 -3.89 16.90 -2.73
N ASP A 8 -4.21 15.62 -2.61
CA ASP A 8 -3.25 14.62 -2.19
C ASP A 8 -2.41 14.16 -3.40
N LEU A 9 -1.08 14.30 -3.30
CA LEU A 9 -0.14 13.72 -4.25
C LEU A 9 0.40 12.44 -3.65
N ASN A 10 0.07 11.31 -4.28
CA ASN A 10 0.32 9.97 -3.79
C ASN A 10 1.32 9.23 -4.68
N CYS A 11 2.23 8.46 -4.10
CA CYS A 11 3.22 7.65 -4.83
C CYS A 11 3.37 6.26 -4.20
N ASP A 12 3.62 5.25 -5.07
CA ASP A 12 3.95 3.89 -4.65
C ASP A 12 5.47 3.81 -4.39
N LEU A 13 5.86 3.34 -3.21
CA LEU A 13 7.26 3.28 -2.72
C LEU A 13 7.51 1.98 -1.94
N GLY A 14 8.78 1.75 -1.59
CA GLY A 14 9.19 0.51 -0.92
C GLY A 14 9.30 -0.67 -1.89
N GLU A 15 9.39 -0.38 -3.19
CA GLU A 15 9.57 -1.35 -4.26
C GLU A 15 11.03 -1.44 -4.74
N ALA A 16 11.89 -0.56 -4.25
CA ALA A 16 13.29 -0.49 -4.65
C ALA A 16 14.04 -1.78 -4.36
N ALA A 17 14.79 -2.26 -5.36
CA ALA A 17 15.64 -3.46 -5.27
C ALA A 17 17.14 -3.11 -5.22
N THR A 18 17.52 -1.86 -5.49
CA THR A 18 18.92 -1.39 -5.47
C THR A 18 19.07 -0.11 -4.66
N PRO A 19 20.29 0.20 -4.17
CA PRO A 19 20.56 1.46 -3.46
C PRO A 19 20.20 2.71 -4.26
N GLU A 20 20.44 2.70 -5.58
CA GLU A 20 20.13 3.83 -6.45
C GLU A 20 18.61 4.06 -6.56
N GLN A 21 17.83 2.99 -6.57
CA GLN A 21 16.36 3.08 -6.55
C GLN A 21 15.85 3.62 -5.21
N LEU A 22 16.44 3.18 -4.09
CA LEU A 22 16.11 3.71 -2.76
C LEU A 22 16.38 5.23 -2.68
N ASP A 23 17.48 5.69 -3.29
CA ASP A 23 17.82 7.11 -3.37
C ASP A 23 16.79 7.92 -4.18
N VAL A 24 16.27 7.33 -5.26
CA VAL A 24 15.18 7.94 -6.05
C VAL A 24 13.90 8.01 -5.23
N GLU A 25 13.50 6.92 -4.56
CA GLU A 25 12.32 6.90 -3.69
C GLU A 25 12.41 7.95 -2.58
N ALA A 26 13.58 8.06 -1.91
CA ALA A 26 13.79 9.07 -0.87
C ALA A 26 13.63 10.51 -1.39
N ARG A 27 14.11 10.79 -2.62
CA ARG A 27 13.95 12.12 -3.23
C ARG A 27 12.51 12.44 -3.64
N ILE A 28 11.72 11.42 -4.06
CA ILE A 28 10.31 11.59 -4.40
C ILE A 28 9.50 12.03 -3.19
N MET A 29 9.84 11.55 -1.98
CA MET A 29 9.12 11.89 -0.76
C MET A 29 9.04 13.39 -0.46
N ALA A 30 9.98 14.19 -0.97
CA ALA A 30 9.95 15.65 -0.83
C ALA A 30 8.84 16.34 -1.66
N TYR A 31 8.17 15.62 -2.56
CA TYR A 31 7.21 16.18 -3.52
C TYR A 31 5.80 15.60 -3.38
N VAL A 32 5.60 14.65 -2.50
CA VAL A 32 4.31 13.98 -2.29
C VAL A 32 3.75 14.26 -0.90
N THR A 33 2.47 13.98 -0.68
CA THR A 33 1.79 14.16 0.61
C THR A 33 1.42 12.84 1.25
N SER A 34 1.37 11.77 0.45
CA SER A 34 1.13 10.40 0.94
C SER A 34 1.90 9.38 0.11
N VAL A 35 2.14 8.21 0.72
CA VAL A 35 2.86 7.11 0.07
C VAL A 35 2.16 5.78 0.33
N ASN A 36 2.18 4.89 -0.67
CA ASN A 36 1.73 3.51 -0.54
C ASN A 36 2.97 2.62 -0.44
N ILE A 37 3.15 1.93 0.69
CA ILE A 37 4.35 1.17 0.98
C ILE A 37 4.13 -0.30 0.61
N ALA A 38 4.96 -0.85 -0.27
CA ALA A 38 4.97 -2.26 -0.63
C ALA A 38 5.12 -3.14 0.63
N CYS A 39 4.32 -4.21 0.69
CA CYS A 39 4.17 -5.04 1.88
C CYS A 39 4.95 -6.37 1.80
N GLY A 40 6.12 -6.36 1.15
CA GLY A 40 7.05 -7.48 1.18
C GLY A 40 6.72 -8.66 0.27
N VAL A 41 5.54 -8.70 -0.35
CA VAL A 41 5.09 -9.85 -1.15
C VAL A 41 5.41 -9.67 -2.63
N HIS A 42 4.93 -8.63 -3.28
CA HIS A 42 5.27 -8.34 -4.67
C HIS A 42 6.62 -7.62 -4.80
N ALA A 43 6.99 -6.82 -3.80
CA ALA A 43 8.25 -6.08 -3.73
C ALA A 43 8.61 -5.77 -2.25
N GLY A 44 9.86 -5.35 -2.03
CA GLY A 44 10.37 -5.03 -0.70
C GLY A 44 10.51 -6.23 0.23
N ASP A 45 10.75 -5.95 1.49
CA ASP A 45 10.78 -6.87 2.63
C ASP A 45 10.59 -6.08 3.93
N ALA A 46 10.65 -6.74 5.10
CA ALA A 46 10.47 -6.09 6.39
C ALA A 46 11.50 -4.97 6.66
N ALA A 47 12.72 -5.09 6.17
CA ALA A 47 13.75 -4.06 6.33
C ALA A 47 13.45 -2.84 5.44
N VAL A 48 13.06 -3.07 4.19
CA VAL A 48 12.63 -2.02 3.26
C VAL A 48 11.39 -1.31 3.79
N MET A 49 10.36 -2.06 4.23
CA MET A 49 9.16 -1.48 4.85
C MET A 49 9.52 -0.53 6.01
N ARG A 50 10.38 -0.99 6.92
CA ARG A 50 10.80 -0.18 8.08
C ARG A 50 11.54 1.08 7.66
N SER A 51 12.51 0.98 6.76
CA SER A 51 13.28 2.15 6.28
C SER A 51 12.38 3.15 5.55
N THR A 52 11.44 2.66 4.73
CA THR A 52 10.47 3.52 4.02
C THR A 52 9.53 4.24 4.99
N VAL A 53 9.03 3.54 6.03
CA VAL A 53 8.23 4.15 7.11
C VAL A 53 9.01 5.22 7.85
N GLN A 54 10.28 4.98 8.19
CA GLN A 54 11.13 5.96 8.86
C GLN A 54 11.38 7.20 8.01
N LEU A 55 11.62 7.03 6.71
CA LEU A 55 11.77 8.13 5.77
C LEU A 55 10.47 8.92 5.61
N ALA A 56 9.33 8.24 5.45
CA ALA A 56 8.02 8.89 5.37
C ALA A 56 7.73 9.73 6.62
N ARG A 57 8.11 9.25 7.81
CA ARG A 57 8.02 10.01 9.06
C ARG A 57 8.86 11.29 9.04
N GLN A 58 10.08 11.24 8.49
CA GLN A 58 10.95 12.42 8.41
C GLN A 58 10.39 13.50 7.48
N HIS A 59 9.59 13.10 6.49
CA HIS A 59 8.91 13.99 5.54
C HIS A 59 7.48 14.34 5.94
N ASP A 60 6.99 13.89 7.11
CA ASP A 60 5.62 14.11 7.60
C ASP A 60 4.54 13.62 6.63
N LEU A 61 4.77 12.50 5.95
CA LEU A 61 3.88 11.93 4.96
C LEU A 61 2.81 11.04 5.60
N ALA A 62 1.60 11.07 5.06
CA ALA A 62 0.62 10.03 5.33
C ALA A 62 1.07 8.71 4.70
N ILE A 63 1.01 7.61 5.46
CA ILE A 63 1.42 6.29 4.99
C ILE A 63 0.23 5.37 4.80
N GLY A 64 0.26 4.59 3.72
CA GLY A 64 -0.70 3.55 3.41
C GLY A 64 -0.03 2.22 3.05
N ALA A 65 -0.79 1.14 3.15
CA ALA A 65 -0.33 -0.18 2.75
C ALA A 65 -0.59 -0.42 1.25
N HIS A 66 0.37 -1.06 0.59
CA HIS A 66 0.31 -1.41 -0.84
C HIS A 66 0.40 -2.92 -1.05
N PRO A 67 -0.64 -3.69 -0.63
CA PRO A 67 -0.65 -5.14 -0.75
C PRO A 67 -0.81 -5.59 -2.20
N GLY A 68 -0.01 -6.57 -2.61
CA GLY A 68 0.01 -7.12 -3.97
C GLY A 68 -0.03 -8.64 -4.00
N LEU A 69 -0.18 -9.21 -5.21
CA LEU A 69 -0.13 -10.65 -5.43
C LEU A 69 1.28 -11.21 -5.24
N PRO A 70 1.44 -12.49 -4.81
CA PRO A 70 2.72 -13.14 -4.61
C PRO A 70 3.35 -13.58 -5.95
N ASP A 71 3.68 -12.61 -6.79
CA ASP A 71 4.29 -12.79 -8.11
C ASP A 71 5.40 -11.75 -8.32
N ARG A 72 6.53 -11.95 -7.66
CA ARG A 72 7.69 -11.05 -7.74
C ARG A 72 8.26 -10.94 -9.15
N ASP A 73 8.17 -12.00 -9.94
CA ASP A 73 8.73 -12.02 -11.31
C ASP A 73 8.03 -11.02 -12.22
N SER A 74 6.73 -10.79 -12.02
CA SER A 74 5.97 -9.76 -12.72
C SER A 74 5.75 -8.48 -11.90
N GLY A 75 6.31 -8.41 -10.69
CA GLY A 75 6.03 -7.35 -9.74
C GLY A 75 4.56 -7.29 -9.35
N GLY A 76 3.89 -8.44 -9.16
CA GLY A 76 2.47 -8.51 -8.78
C GLY A 76 1.48 -8.09 -9.88
N ARG A 77 1.91 -8.03 -11.16
CA ARG A 77 1.09 -7.51 -12.27
C ARG A 77 0.45 -8.58 -13.14
N ARG A 78 0.74 -9.86 -12.90
CA ARG A 78 0.11 -10.96 -13.63
C ARG A 78 -1.23 -11.31 -13.00
N GLU A 79 -2.30 -11.23 -13.82
CA GLU A 79 -3.62 -11.67 -13.42
C GLU A 79 -3.69 -13.20 -13.31
N GLN A 80 -4.40 -13.67 -12.29
CA GLN A 80 -4.62 -15.09 -12.03
C GLN A 80 -5.99 -15.28 -11.34
N PRO A 81 -6.58 -16.47 -11.45
CA PRO A 81 -7.80 -16.77 -10.70
C PRO A 81 -7.58 -16.66 -9.20
N LEU A 82 -8.44 -15.88 -8.52
CA LEU A 82 -8.37 -15.61 -7.09
C LEU A 82 -9.66 -16.00 -6.40
N SER A 83 -9.58 -16.64 -5.23
CA SER A 83 -10.74 -16.84 -4.37
C SER A 83 -10.88 -15.68 -3.38
N ARG A 84 -12.12 -15.40 -2.93
CA ARG A 84 -12.40 -14.39 -1.86
C ARG A 84 -11.56 -14.65 -0.61
N SER A 85 -11.49 -15.91 -0.16
CA SER A 85 -10.74 -16.27 1.05
C SER A 85 -9.24 -15.99 0.88
N PHE A 86 -8.66 -16.34 -0.27
CA PHE A 86 -7.27 -16.04 -0.55
C PHE A 86 -6.98 -14.53 -0.53
N VAL A 87 -7.82 -13.74 -1.21
CA VAL A 87 -7.66 -12.27 -1.23
C VAL A 87 -7.78 -11.67 0.17
N ARG A 88 -8.80 -12.10 0.94
CA ARG A 88 -8.97 -11.64 2.32
C ARG A 88 -7.73 -11.94 3.16
N ASP A 89 -7.25 -13.17 3.15
CA ASP A 89 -6.12 -13.59 3.98
C ASP A 89 -4.82 -12.91 3.54
N LEU A 90 -4.64 -12.67 2.24
CA LEU A 90 -3.54 -11.91 1.66
C LEU A 90 -3.52 -10.45 2.14
N ILE A 91 -4.68 -9.78 2.15
CA ILE A 91 -4.81 -8.40 2.66
C ILE A 91 -4.52 -8.35 4.16
N LEU A 92 -5.13 -9.25 4.94
CA LEU A 92 -4.92 -9.30 6.39
C LEU A 92 -3.44 -9.47 6.76
N ALA A 93 -2.74 -10.38 6.10
CA ALA A 93 -1.33 -10.64 6.37
C ALA A 93 -0.44 -9.42 6.02
N GLN A 94 -0.57 -8.89 4.81
CA GLN A 94 0.30 -7.83 4.31
C GLN A 94 0.06 -6.49 5.03
N VAL A 95 -1.21 -6.08 5.16
CA VAL A 95 -1.55 -4.84 5.86
C VAL A 95 -1.23 -4.94 7.35
N GLY A 96 -1.48 -6.11 7.95
CA GLY A 96 -1.14 -6.37 9.36
C GLY A 96 0.35 -6.27 9.65
N GLU A 97 1.21 -6.80 8.77
CA GLU A 97 2.66 -6.71 8.91
C GLU A 97 3.15 -5.26 8.85
N LEU A 98 2.74 -4.50 7.81
CA LEU A 98 3.13 -3.08 7.70
C LEU A 98 2.57 -2.25 8.85
N MET A 99 1.34 -2.54 9.32
CA MET A 99 0.76 -1.87 10.48
C MET A 99 1.60 -2.07 11.74
N ALA A 100 2.06 -3.30 11.99
CA ALA A 100 2.91 -3.59 13.15
C ALA A 100 4.25 -2.84 13.07
N ILE A 101 4.89 -2.79 11.88
CA ILE A 101 6.12 -2.03 11.63
C ILE A 101 5.87 -0.54 11.84
N SER A 102 4.79 0.00 11.29
CA SER A 102 4.44 1.43 11.41
C SER A 102 4.19 1.84 12.86
N GLN A 103 3.47 1.02 13.62
CA GLN A 103 3.21 1.26 15.04
C GLN A 103 4.50 1.25 15.87
N ALA A 104 5.44 0.35 15.57
CA ALA A 104 6.74 0.32 16.22
C ALA A 104 7.57 1.58 15.96
N GLU A 105 7.35 2.26 14.81
CA GLU A 105 7.96 3.54 14.45
C GLU A 105 7.11 4.76 14.90
N GLY A 106 6.02 4.55 15.64
CA GLY A 106 5.16 5.60 16.19
C GLY A 106 4.18 6.21 15.17
N LEU A 107 3.95 5.55 14.04
CA LEU A 107 3.03 5.97 12.99
C LEU A 107 1.79 5.07 12.92
N ARG A 108 0.76 5.57 12.23
CA ARG A 108 -0.46 4.82 11.91
C ARG A 108 -0.70 4.84 10.42
N LEU A 109 -1.21 3.74 9.88
CA LEU A 109 -1.68 3.71 8.49
C LEU A 109 -2.92 4.59 8.35
N SER A 110 -3.00 5.32 7.24
CA SER A 110 -4.14 6.14 6.84
C SER A 110 -5.02 5.46 5.79
N HIS A 111 -4.42 4.64 4.93
CA HIS A 111 -5.12 4.06 3.78
C HIS A 111 -4.51 2.71 3.37
N VAL A 112 -5.26 2.02 2.50
CA VAL A 112 -4.82 0.81 1.79
C VAL A 112 -5.10 1.00 0.31
N LYS A 113 -4.10 0.82 -0.53
CA LYS A 113 -4.23 0.83 -2.00
C LYS A 113 -3.70 -0.49 -2.54
N PRO A 114 -4.55 -1.41 -3.03
CA PRO A 114 -4.07 -2.64 -3.65
C PRO A 114 -3.10 -2.35 -4.80
N HIS A 115 -2.14 -3.24 -5.02
CA HIS A 115 -1.13 -3.10 -6.08
C HIS A 115 -1.50 -3.90 -7.33
N GLY A 116 -1.08 -3.38 -8.48
CA GLY A 116 -0.94 -4.10 -9.75
C GLY A 116 -2.20 -4.85 -10.20
N ALA A 117 -2.07 -6.16 -10.45
CA ALA A 117 -3.18 -6.99 -10.92
C ALA A 117 -4.34 -7.02 -9.91
N LEU A 118 -4.06 -7.06 -8.60
CA LEU A 118 -5.11 -7.05 -7.57
C LEU A 118 -5.97 -5.79 -7.65
N TYR A 119 -5.34 -4.62 -7.84
CA TYR A 119 -6.01 -3.33 -8.04
C TYR A 119 -6.91 -3.33 -9.27
N ASN A 120 -6.38 -3.76 -10.42
CA ASN A 120 -7.11 -3.76 -11.69
C ASN A 120 -8.23 -4.79 -11.72
N MET A 121 -8.01 -5.99 -11.17
CA MET A 121 -9.01 -7.06 -11.11
C MET A 121 -10.18 -6.66 -10.20
N SER A 122 -9.93 -6.06 -9.04
CA SER A 122 -10.98 -5.63 -8.12
C SER A 122 -11.88 -4.53 -8.70
N ALA A 123 -11.40 -3.74 -9.65
CA ALA A 123 -12.22 -2.72 -10.32
C ALA A 123 -13.34 -3.31 -11.23
N ARG A 124 -13.23 -4.59 -11.59
CA ARG A 124 -14.19 -5.28 -12.49
C ARG A 124 -14.77 -6.57 -11.92
N ASP A 125 -14.34 -6.98 -10.73
CA ASP A 125 -14.83 -8.15 -10.00
C ASP A 125 -15.27 -7.72 -8.60
N SER A 126 -16.60 -7.59 -8.41
CA SER A 126 -17.18 -7.17 -7.14
C SER A 126 -16.88 -8.12 -6.00
N ALA A 127 -16.73 -9.44 -6.27
CA ALA A 127 -16.42 -10.41 -5.23
C ALA A 127 -15.01 -10.21 -4.67
N LEU A 128 -14.05 -9.79 -5.52
CA LEU A 128 -12.70 -9.42 -5.08
C LEU A 128 -12.70 -8.07 -4.36
N ALA A 129 -13.46 -7.08 -4.89
CA ALA A 129 -13.61 -5.77 -4.25
C ALA A 129 -14.18 -5.91 -2.83
N ASP A 130 -15.24 -6.69 -2.67
CA ASP A 130 -15.85 -6.97 -1.36
C ASP A 130 -14.87 -7.64 -0.41
N ALA A 131 -14.11 -8.64 -0.89
CA ALA A 131 -13.12 -9.34 -0.06
C ALA A 131 -12.03 -8.40 0.47
N ILE A 132 -11.56 -7.45 -0.38
CA ILE A 132 -10.60 -6.43 0.01
C ILE A 132 -11.22 -5.46 1.02
N ALA A 133 -12.42 -4.94 0.73
CA ALA A 133 -13.10 -3.97 1.59
C ALA A 133 -13.42 -4.56 2.97
N GLU A 134 -13.93 -5.80 3.03
CA GLU A 134 -14.19 -6.51 4.28
C GLU A 134 -12.90 -6.72 5.10
N ALA A 135 -11.80 -7.11 4.45
CA ALA A 135 -10.53 -7.32 5.13
C ALA A 135 -9.96 -5.99 5.69
N VAL A 136 -10.00 -4.92 4.92
CA VAL A 136 -9.54 -3.58 5.36
C VAL A 136 -10.40 -3.08 6.52
N ALA A 137 -11.72 -3.19 6.43
CA ALA A 137 -12.64 -2.79 7.50
C ALA A 137 -12.46 -3.63 8.77
N HIS A 138 -12.10 -4.91 8.63
CA HIS A 138 -11.80 -5.78 9.77
C HIS A 138 -10.50 -5.38 10.50
N ILE A 139 -9.49 -4.92 9.76
CA ILE A 139 -8.22 -4.45 10.33
C ILE A 139 -8.44 -3.14 11.12
N ASP A 140 -8.97 -2.14 10.45
CA ASP A 140 -9.36 -0.86 11.05
C ASP A 140 -10.39 -0.15 10.15
N PRO A 141 -11.63 0.03 10.62
CA PRO A 141 -12.68 0.67 9.83
C PRO A 141 -12.44 2.16 9.50
N ARG A 142 -11.39 2.76 10.04
CA ARG A 142 -10.97 4.13 9.75
C ARG A 142 -10.03 4.22 8.55
N LEU A 143 -9.47 3.09 8.08
CA LEU A 143 -8.61 3.05 6.91
C LEU A 143 -9.40 3.41 5.65
N ILE A 144 -8.83 4.30 4.85
CA ILE A 144 -9.37 4.66 3.54
C ILE A 144 -8.95 3.58 2.53
N LEU A 145 -9.91 2.97 1.85
CA LEU A 145 -9.60 2.09 0.73
C LEU A 145 -9.53 2.91 -0.57
N VAL A 146 -8.37 2.90 -1.21
CA VAL A 146 -8.13 3.58 -2.49
C VAL A 146 -8.32 2.59 -3.62
N GLY A 147 -9.32 2.85 -4.47
CA GLY A 147 -9.67 2.04 -5.63
C GLY A 147 -9.62 2.81 -6.94
N LEU A 148 -9.70 2.08 -8.06
CA LEU A 148 -9.78 2.67 -9.39
C LEU A 148 -11.14 3.37 -9.57
N ALA A 149 -11.10 4.65 -9.92
CA ALA A 149 -12.30 5.38 -10.32
C ALA A 149 -12.72 4.94 -11.73
N GLY A 150 -13.97 4.55 -11.90
CA GLY A 150 -14.57 4.15 -13.16
C GLY A 150 -15.69 5.08 -13.58
#